data_93ea49d6411a8dc95fa00e08090edaa7
#
_entry.id   93ea49d6411a8dc95fa00e08090edaa7
#
_cell.length_a   1.000
_cell.length_b   1.000
_cell.length_c   1.000
_cell.angle_alpha   90.00
_cell.angle_beta   90.00
_cell.angle_gamma   90.00
#
_symmetry.space_group_name_H-M   'P 1'
#
loop_
_entity.id
_entity.type
_entity.pdbx_description
1 polymer ?
#
loop_
_entity_poly.entity_id
_entity_poly.type
_entity_poly.pdbx_seq_one_letter_code
_entity_poly.pdbx_strand_id
1 'polypeptide(L)'
;MQTNFTDEQLENSRMAEADSILRSCVHCGLCTATCSTYVLLGDERDSPRGRIYLMKDMFEGDRDASNEVTFHVDRCLSCLSCMTTCPSGVDYMHLVDLARVHIEETHKRPIKERLLRWMLAAVVPDPKRFALALRAAALGRPFKKLLRFIGLKGLSAMLDLAGKAGRVGGVIEPGIIPANGKRIKRVALLTGCAQQPLRPAINEATISLLTRHGVEVVIAEDQACCGALVHHMGKEERALEAARRNVDAWSAAMRHDPLDAIVINASGCGTMVKDYAHLLAHDEGYRERAEKISSLTMDITEFLHELGLRAPERWSDIKVAYHSACSMQHGQRLNFQPRELLEQAGFSVVEIPEGHICCGSAGTYNILQPDLAEELRDRKILNIKSTVPDLIAAGNIGCITQLQGASTIPIVHTVELLEWTMGGPCPEELRSLEDRVKSVRELIDEPVSAGQKIKTRPGEERNEQHRTHRN
;
A
#
# COMPACT_ATOMS: atom_id res chain seq x y z
N MET A 1 -28.36 -7.97 5.85
CA MET A 1 -29.39 -7.37 6.75
C MET A 1 -30.60 -6.97 5.92
N GLN A 2 -31.74 -6.70 6.56
CA GLN A 2 -32.92 -6.16 5.84
C GLN A 2 -32.70 -4.67 5.58
N THR A 3 -33.07 -4.22 4.39
CA THR A 3 -32.97 -2.83 3.94
C THR A 3 -34.36 -2.34 3.52
N ASN A 4 -34.59 -1.02 3.53
CA ASN A 4 -35.87 -0.37 3.26
C ASN A 4 -35.70 0.80 2.28
N PHE A 5 -34.92 0.61 1.21
CA PHE A 5 -34.83 1.58 0.13
C PHE A 5 -36.13 1.64 -0.67
N THR A 6 -36.51 2.83 -1.11
CA THR A 6 -37.61 3.01 -2.03
C THR A 6 -37.24 2.64 -3.47
N ASP A 7 -38.22 2.32 -4.31
CA ASP A 7 -37.95 2.02 -5.73
C ASP A 7 -37.26 3.21 -6.43
N GLU A 8 -37.65 4.45 -6.08
CA GLU A 8 -37.01 5.67 -6.60
C GLU A 8 -35.53 5.79 -6.21
N GLN A 9 -35.17 5.44 -4.97
CA GLN A 9 -33.75 5.41 -4.54
C GLN A 9 -32.97 4.35 -5.31
N LEU A 10 -33.56 3.20 -5.60
CA LEU A 10 -32.90 2.10 -6.31
C LEU A 10 -32.73 2.35 -7.83
N GLU A 11 -33.38 3.36 -8.41
CA GLU A 11 -33.03 3.85 -9.76
C GLU A 11 -31.66 4.48 -9.84
N ASN A 12 -31.14 4.98 -8.71
CA ASN A 12 -29.76 5.46 -8.61
C ASN A 12 -28.81 4.28 -8.45
N SER A 13 -27.88 4.10 -9.40
CA SER A 13 -26.94 2.98 -9.41
C SER A 13 -26.10 2.88 -8.14
N ARG A 14 -25.69 4.00 -7.53
CA ARG A 14 -24.94 4.03 -6.25
C ARG A 14 -25.80 3.51 -5.08
N MET A 15 -27.06 3.86 -5.04
CA MET A 15 -27.97 3.40 -3.98
C MET A 15 -28.33 1.93 -4.16
N ALA A 16 -28.52 1.47 -5.41
CA ALA A 16 -28.72 0.07 -5.73
C ALA A 16 -27.51 -0.79 -5.33
N GLU A 17 -26.30 -0.31 -5.58
CA GLU A 17 -25.07 -0.94 -5.14
C GLU A 17 -24.96 -0.99 -3.61
N ALA A 18 -25.20 0.13 -2.93
CA ALA A 18 -25.20 0.20 -1.46
C ALA A 18 -26.22 -0.78 -0.85
N ASP A 19 -27.44 -0.87 -1.40
CA ASP A 19 -28.47 -1.84 -0.99
C ASP A 19 -27.98 -3.28 -1.11
N SER A 20 -27.41 -3.62 -2.27
CA SER A 20 -26.85 -4.96 -2.52
C SER A 20 -25.78 -5.34 -1.51
N ILE A 21 -24.83 -4.43 -1.24
CA ILE A 21 -23.76 -4.65 -0.27
C ILE A 21 -24.33 -4.77 1.16
N LEU A 22 -25.23 -3.88 1.55
CA LEU A 22 -25.86 -3.91 2.87
C LEU A 22 -26.61 -5.22 3.11
N ARG A 23 -27.35 -5.74 2.11
CA ARG A 23 -28.08 -7.01 2.21
C ARG A 23 -27.16 -8.21 2.44
N SER A 24 -25.94 -8.19 1.93
CA SER A 24 -24.97 -9.27 2.15
C SER A 24 -24.52 -9.39 3.62
N CYS A 25 -24.64 -8.32 4.43
CA CYS A 25 -24.22 -8.31 5.81
C CYS A 25 -25.22 -9.02 6.74
N VAL A 26 -24.78 -10.07 7.43
CA VAL A 26 -25.59 -10.81 8.44
C VAL A 26 -25.37 -10.31 9.88
N HIS A 27 -24.60 -9.25 10.06
CA HIS A 27 -24.35 -8.57 11.34
C HIS A 27 -23.68 -9.45 12.44
N CYS A 28 -22.94 -10.49 12.06
CA CYS A 28 -22.35 -11.46 13.01
C CYS A 28 -21.24 -10.90 13.92
N GLY A 29 -20.58 -9.78 13.52
CA GLY A 29 -19.55 -9.12 14.31
C GLY A 29 -18.14 -9.67 14.19
N LEU A 30 -17.87 -10.69 13.39
CA LEU A 30 -16.51 -11.25 13.22
C LEU A 30 -15.49 -10.20 12.72
N CYS A 31 -15.94 -9.19 11.98
CA CYS A 31 -15.10 -8.10 11.49
C CYS A 31 -14.59 -7.15 12.60
N THR A 32 -15.15 -7.17 13.80
CA THR A 32 -14.74 -6.27 14.89
C THR A 32 -13.35 -6.60 15.41
N ALA A 33 -13.04 -7.88 15.55
CA ALA A 33 -11.76 -8.35 16.09
C ALA A 33 -10.54 -7.93 15.24
N THR A 34 -10.73 -7.71 13.94
CA THR A 34 -9.66 -7.32 13.01
C THR A 34 -9.66 -5.83 12.68
N CYS A 35 -10.65 -5.08 13.18
CA CYS A 35 -10.76 -3.65 12.91
C CYS A 35 -9.80 -2.83 13.78
N SER A 36 -8.81 -2.18 13.16
CA SER A 36 -7.80 -1.38 13.87
C SER A 36 -8.40 -0.29 14.76
N THR A 37 -9.45 0.40 14.33
CA THR A 37 -10.09 1.46 15.12
C THR A 37 -10.91 0.90 16.26
N TYR A 38 -11.63 -0.20 16.06
CA TYR A 38 -12.36 -0.86 17.14
C TYR A 38 -11.43 -1.44 18.22
N VAL A 39 -10.32 -2.06 17.81
CA VAL A 39 -9.32 -2.62 18.72
C VAL A 39 -8.68 -1.54 19.60
N LEU A 40 -8.56 -0.29 19.11
CA LEU A 40 -8.06 0.83 19.91
C LEU A 40 -9.12 1.45 20.80
N LEU A 41 -10.32 1.69 20.27
CA LEU A 41 -11.31 2.57 20.88
C LEU A 41 -12.38 1.83 21.69
N GLY A 42 -12.69 0.56 21.32
CA GLY A 42 -13.78 -0.20 21.90
C GLY A 42 -15.19 0.34 21.61
N ASP A 43 -15.32 1.37 20.75
CA ASP A 43 -16.63 1.93 20.37
C ASP A 43 -17.19 1.14 19.18
N GLU A 44 -18.39 0.60 19.33
CA GLU A 44 -19.05 -0.20 18.28
C GLU A 44 -19.25 0.60 16.98
N ARG A 45 -19.51 1.91 17.08
CA ARG A 45 -19.69 2.79 15.90
C ARG A 45 -18.38 2.97 15.12
N ASP A 46 -17.23 2.72 15.73
CA ASP A 46 -15.92 2.70 15.09
C ASP A 46 -15.53 1.30 14.56
N SER A 47 -16.45 0.31 14.65
CA SER A 47 -16.32 -1.01 14.04
C SER A 47 -16.87 -1.02 12.60
N PRO A 48 -16.51 -2.01 11.75
CA PRO A 48 -17.10 -2.14 10.42
C PRO A 48 -18.61 -2.38 10.50
N ARG A 49 -19.05 -3.22 11.42
CA ARG A 49 -20.47 -3.53 11.65
C ARG A 49 -21.25 -2.28 12.08
N GLY A 50 -20.73 -1.51 13.01
CA GLY A 50 -21.36 -0.27 13.47
C GLY A 50 -21.42 0.78 12.36
N ARG A 51 -20.33 0.94 11.59
CA ARG A 51 -20.32 1.84 10.41
C ARG A 51 -21.31 1.41 9.34
N ILE A 52 -21.44 0.11 9.06
CA ILE A 52 -22.47 -0.42 8.13
C ILE A 52 -23.86 0.03 8.59
N TYR A 53 -24.14 -0.03 9.89
CA TYR A 53 -25.42 0.40 10.42
C TYR A 53 -25.64 1.91 10.27
N LEU A 54 -24.63 2.73 10.56
CA LEU A 54 -24.69 4.18 10.36
C LEU A 54 -24.89 4.57 8.89
N MET A 55 -24.16 3.91 7.97
CA MET A 55 -24.29 4.15 6.53
C MET A 55 -25.67 3.72 6.02
N LYS A 56 -26.18 2.57 6.47
CA LYS A 56 -27.54 2.12 6.16
C LYS A 56 -28.58 3.15 6.56
N ASP A 57 -28.56 3.62 7.80
CA ASP A 57 -29.52 4.62 8.30
C ASP A 57 -29.45 5.93 7.52
N MET A 58 -28.25 6.36 7.14
CA MET A 58 -28.03 7.56 6.32
C MET A 58 -28.63 7.41 4.92
N PHE A 59 -28.34 6.31 4.23
CA PHE A 59 -28.78 6.08 2.84
C PHE A 59 -30.30 5.83 2.75
N GLU A 60 -30.87 4.96 3.59
CA GLU A 60 -32.31 4.69 3.63
C GLU A 60 -33.13 5.94 3.97
N GLY A 61 -32.59 6.79 4.83
CA GLY A 61 -33.27 8.01 5.24
C GLY A 61 -33.19 9.15 4.24
N ASP A 62 -32.44 8.99 3.15
CA ASP A 62 -32.16 10.03 2.14
C ASP A 62 -31.79 11.37 2.79
N ARG A 63 -30.85 11.32 3.74
CA ARG A 63 -30.50 12.46 4.59
C ARG A 63 -29.08 12.91 4.35
N ASP A 64 -28.85 14.22 4.50
CA ASP A 64 -27.51 14.77 4.63
C ASP A 64 -26.73 14.03 5.72
N ALA A 65 -25.44 13.82 5.49
CA ALA A 65 -24.60 13.14 6.47
C ALA A 65 -24.51 13.94 7.77
N SER A 66 -24.87 13.30 8.88
CA SER A 66 -24.78 13.89 10.21
C SER A 66 -23.32 14.03 10.69
N ASN A 67 -23.09 14.85 11.72
CA ASN A 67 -21.80 14.93 12.39
C ASN A 67 -21.34 13.56 12.92
N GLU A 68 -22.25 12.75 13.45
CA GLU A 68 -21.95 11.43 13.99
C GLU A 68 -21.50 10.45 12.90
N VAL A 69 -22.26 10.33 11.83
CA VAL A 69 -21.90 9.48 10.69
C VAL A 69 -20.55 9.88 10.12
N THR A 70 -20.37 11.18 9.85
CA THR A 70 -19.12 11.72 9.32
C THR A 70 -17.94 11.42 10.25
N PHE A 71 -18.09 11.60 11.55
CA PHE A 71 -17.05 11.35 12.54
C PHE A 71 -16.57 9.91 12.56
N HIS A 72 -17.49 8.94 12.53
CA HIS A 72 -17.14 7.52 12.57
C HIS A 72 -16.65 6.99 11.22
N VAL A 73 -17.22 7.45 10.09
CA VAL A 73 -16.77 7.07 8.75
C VAL A 73 -15.37 7.63 8.45
N ASP A 74 -15.09 8.88 8.83
CA ASP A 74 -13.77 9.50 8.65
C ASP A 74 -12.66 8.81 9.47
N ARG A 75 -13.00 8.10 10.53
CA ARG A 75 -12.06 7.28 11.32
C ARG A 75 -11.73 5.94 10.68
N CYS A 76 -12.44 5.54 9.63
CA CYS A 76 -12.12 4.32 8.90
C CYS A 76 -10.81 4.48 8.12
N LEU A 77 -9.87 3.55 8.34
CA LEU A 77 -8.56 3.52 7.66
C LEU A 77 -8.62 2.95 6.23
N SER A 78 -9.75 2.42 5.77
CA SER A 78 -9.80 1.61 4.54
C SER A 78 -8.71 0.54 4.48
N CYS A 79 -8.39 -0.08 5.62
CA CYS A 79 -7.40 -1.14 5.68
C CYS A 79 -7.90 -2.49 5.16
N LEU A 80 -9.21 -2.64 4.95
CA LEU A 80 -9.89 -3.79 4.36
C LEU A 80 -9.74 -5.12 5.13
N SER A 81 -9.18 -5.11 6.33
CA SER A 81 -9.03 -6.30 7.17
C SER A 81 -10.39 -6.96 7.49
N CYS A 82 -11.45 -6.14 7.59
CA CYS A 82 -12.81 -6.63 7.77
C CYS A 82 -13.35 -7.43 6.58
N MET A 83 -12.89 -7.14 5.35
CA MET A 83 -13.34 -7.87 4.15
C MET A 83 -12.78 -9.30 4.11
N THR A 84 -11.48 -9.46 4.39
CA THR A 84 -10.84 -10.79 4.40
C THR A 84 -11.29 -11.66 5.58
N THR A 85 -11.85 -11.05 6.64
CA THR A 85 -12.41 -11.75 7.79
C THR A 85 -13.90 -12.07 7.62
N CYS A 86 -14.59 -11.42 6.68
CA CYS A 86 -16.02 -11.54 6.52
C CYS A 86 -16.42 -12.86 5.82
N PRO A 87 -17.13 -13.80 6.49
CA PRO A 87 -17.58 -15.04 5.85
C PRO A 87 -18.70 -14.81 4.85
N SER A 88 -19.43 -13.69 4.96
CA SER A 88 -20.51 -13.33 4.03
C SER A 88 -20.02 -12.54 2.82
N GLY A 89 -18.72 -12.23 2.73
CA GLY A 89 -18.15 -11.54 1.59
C GLY A 89 -18.68 -10.10 1.39
N VAL A 90 -18.97 -9.39 2.50
CA VAL A 90 -19.44 -7.99 2.42
C VAL A 90 -18.38 -7.12 1.75
N ASP A 91 -18.75 -6.46 0.66
CA ASP A 91 -17.90 -5.50 -0.04
C ASP A 91 -17.88 -4.15 0.69
N TYR A 92 -17.15 -4.16 1.80
CA TYR A 92 -17.05 -2.98 2.66
C TYR A 92 -16.26 -1.83 2.01
N MET A 93 -15.35 -2.13 1.08
CA MET A 93 -14.54 -1.12 0.39
C MET A 93 -15.45 -0.16 -0.39
N HIS A 94 -16.27 -0.69 -1.28
CA HIS A 94 -17.16 0.13 -2.10
C HIS A 94 -18.23 0.82 -1.24
N LEU A 95 -18.79 0.14 -0.22
CA LEU A 95 -19.77 0.76 0.67
C LEU A 95 -19.20 2.00 1.42
N VAL A 96 -18.00 1.92 1.96
CA VAL A 96 -17.40 3.06 2.67
C VAL A 96 -16.99 4.18 1.73
N ASP A 97 -16.62 3.87 0.49
CA ASP A 97 -16.28 4.86 -0.52
C ASP A 97 -17.54 5.59 -1.03
N LEU A 98 -18.67 4.89 -1.26
CA LEU A 98 -19.97 5.50 -1.52
C LEU A 98 -20.40 6.44 -0.38
N ALA A 99 -20.20 6.01 0.88
CA ALA A 99 -20.53 6.86 2.03
C ALA A 99 -19.65 8.12 2.10
N ARG A 100 -18.37 8.02 1.76
CA ARG A 100 -17.47 9.18 1.72
C ARG A 100 -17.83 10.18 0.64
N VAL A 101 -18.26 9.71 -0.53
CA VAL A 101 -18.79 10.57 -1.60
C VAL A 101 -20.02 11.32 -1.10
N HIS A 102 -21.00 10.60 -0.55
CA HIS A 102 -22.22 11.22 0.01
C HIS A 102 -21.90 12.23 1.12
N ILE A 103 -20.94 11.92 2.02
CA ILE A 103 -20.48 12.84 3.07
C ILE A 103 -19.84 14.09 2.46
N GLU A 104 -18.99 13.95 1.45
CA GLU A 104 -18.32 15.12 0.83
C GLU A 104 -19.31 16.02 0.09
N GLU A 105 -20.38 15.47 -0.47
CA GLU A 105 -21.46 16.19 -1.17
C GLU A 105 -22.40 16.91 -0.19
N THR A 106 -22.78 16.27 0.93
CA THR A 106 -23.86 16.74 1.80
C THR A 106 -23.40 17.37 3.10
N HIS A 107 -22.28 16.94 3.67
CA HIS A 107 -21.83 17.42 4.98
C HIS A 107 -21.00 18.70 4.91
N LYS A 108 -21.39 19.71 5.70
CA LYS A 108 -20.69 20.99 5.79
C LYS A 108 -19.56 20.94 6.83
N ARG A 109 -18.36 20.58 6.39
CA ARG A 109 -17.17 20.52 7.24
C ARG A 109 -16.71 21.92 7.72
N PRO A 110 -16.07 22.03 8.89
CA PRO A 110 -15.43 23.26 9.35
C PRO A 110 -14.41 23.80 8.33
N ILE A 111 -14.28 25.13 8.23
CA ILE A 111 -13.42 25.79 7.22
C ILE A 111 -11.96 25.31 7.29
N LYS A 112 -11.41 25.11 8.49
CA LYS A 112 -10.03 24.63 8.68
C LYS A 112 -9.83 23.24 8.08
N GLU A 113 -10.78 22.34 8.27
CA GLU A 113 -10.75 20.98 7.73
C GLU A 113 -10.92 20.97 6.20
N ARG A 114 -11.86 21.79 5.69
CA ARG A 114 -12.03 21.96 4.24
C ARG A 114 -10.76 22.45 3.57
N LEU A 115 -10.10 23.46 4.16
CA LEU A 115 -8.84 23.98 3.63
C LEU A 115 -7.73 22.94 3.64
N LEU A 116 -7.60 22.17 4.72
CA LEU A 116 -6.62 21.08 4.83
C LEU A 116 -6.87 19.99 3.78
N ARG A 117 -8.11 19.51 3.65
CA ARG A 117 -8.50 18.50 2.66
C ARG A 117 -8.29 19.02 1.22
N TRP A 118 -8.63 20.27 0.95
CA TRP A 118 -8.38 20.90 -0.34
C TRP A 118 -6.88 20.98 -0.66
N MET A 119 -6.07 21.41 0.29
CA MET A 119 -4.61 21.49 0.14
C MET A 119 -4.00 20.10 -0.12
N LEU A 120 -4.40 19.08 0.64
CA LEU A 120 -3.94 17.72 0.43
C LEU A 120 -4.30 17.22 -0.96
N ALA A 121 -5.54 17.42 -1.39
CA ALA A 121 -6.02 17.02 -2.71
C ALA A 121 -5.35 17.80 -3.86
N ALA A 122 -4.90 19.02 -3.64
CA ALA A 122 -4.27 19.84 -4.68
C ALA A 122 -2.75 19.58 -4.80
N VAL A 123 -2.10 19.22 -3.69
CA VAL A 123 -0.63 19.17 -3.61
C VAL A 123 -0.09 17.75 -3.76
N VAL A 124 -0.62 16.79 -2.99
CA VAL A 124 -0.02 15.44 -2.92
C VAL A 124 -0.13 14.63 -4.21
N PRO A 125 -1.25 14.70 -4.99
CA PRO A 125 -1.35 13.97 -6.25
C PRO A 125 -0.41 14.44 -7.36
N ASP A 126 0.15 15.65 -7.24
CA ASP A 126 1.11 16.20 -8.20
C ASP A 126 2.53 16.10 -7.62
N PRO A 127 3.42 15.26 -8.17
CA PRO A 127 4.75 15.04 -7.60
C PRO A 127 5.62 16.30 -7.60
N LYS A 128 5.45 17.22 -8.57
CA LYS A 128 6.21 18.49 -8.62
C LYS A 128 5.76 19.43 -7.52
N ARG A 129 4.44 19.60 -7.33
CA ARG A 129 3.87 20.41 -6.24
C ARG A 129 4.21 19.82 -4.88
N PHE A 130 4.16 18.50 -4.77
CA PHE A 130 4.48 17.81 -3.52
C PHE A 130 5.96 17.95 -3.16
N ALA A 131 6.88 17.80 -4.13
CA ALA A 131 8.30 18.05 -3.92
C ALA A 131 8.58 19.50 -3.46
N LEU A 132 7.90 20.49 -4.05
CA LEU A 132 8.01 21.89 -3.62
C LEU A 132 7.49 22.07 -2.19
N ALA A 133 6.35 21.47 -1.86
CA ALA A 133 5.78 21.52 -0.51
C ALA A 133 6.70 20.86 0.55
N LEU A 134 7.35 19.74 0.22
CA LEU A 134 8.33 19.09 1.11
C LEU A 134 9.55 19.99 1.37
N ARG A 135 10.05 20.68 0.35
CA ARG A 135 11.16 21.65 0.50
C ARG A 135 10.75 22.84 1.37
N ALA A 136 9.55 23.38 1.15
CA ALA A 136 9.01 24.45 1.97
C ALA A 136 8.76 24.01 3.43
N ALA A 137 8.26 22.78 3.62
CA ALA A 137 8.03 22.20 4.94
C ALA A 137 9.32 22.04 5.75
N ALA A 138 10.45 21.78 5.10
CA ALA A 138 11.75 21.72 5.77
C ALA A 138 12.11 23.03 6.48
N LEU A 139 11.74 24.18 5.91
CA LEU A 139 11.92 25.51 6.51
C LEU A 139 10.94 25.76 7.66
N GLY A 140 9.76 25.13 7.63
CA GLY A 140 8.72 25.24 8.67
C GLY A 140 8.95 24.38 9.93
N ARG A 141 9.91 23.45 9.90
CA ARG A 141 10.18 22.50 11.01
C ARG A 141 10.34 23.13 12.41
N PRO A 142 11.04 24.25 12.58
CA PRO A 142 11.17 24.89 13.89
C PRO A 142 9.84 25.27 14.53
N PHE A 143 8.82 25.54 13.73
CA PHE A 143 7.49 25.97 14.19
C PHE A 143 6.55 24.81 14.54
N LYS A 144 6.96 23.55 14.38
CA LYS A 144 6.13 22.35 14.65
C LYS A 144 5.46 22.37 16.01
N LYS A 145 6.21 22.64 17.09
CA LYS A 145 5.68 22.67 18.44
C LYS A 145 4.61 23.76 18.62
N LEU A 146 4.84 24.92 18.03
CA LEU A 146 3.89 26.04 18.05
C LEU A 146 2.60 25.68 17.32
N LEU A 147 2.69 25.07 16.12
CA LEU A 147 1.52 24.62 15.36
C LEU A 147 0.67 23.61 16.12
N ARG A 148 1.30 22.67 16.81
CA ARG A 148 0.59 21.70 17.67
C ARG A 148 -0.09 22.38 18.85
N PHE A 149 0.57 23.37 19.47
CA PHE A 149 0.03 24.14 20.59
C PHE A 149 -1.21 24.98 20.21
N ILE A 150 -1.22 25.61 19.03
CA ILE A 150 -2.37 26.39 18.55
C ILE A 150 -3.46 25.52 17.88
N GLY A 151 -3.38 24.21 18.03
CA GLY A 151 -4.41 23.27 17.55
C GLY A 151 -4.34 22.90 16.08
N LEU A 152 -3.27 23.26 15.35
CA LEU A 152 -3.04 22.89 13.96
C LEU A 152 -2.29 21.55 13.86
N LYS A 153 -2.85 20.50 14.50
CA LYS A 153 -2.24 19.16 14.61
C LYS A 153 -1.91 18.55 13.24
N GLY A 154 -2.82 18.66 12.25
CA GLY A 154 -2.61 18.12 10.90
C GLY A 154 -1.41 18.77 10.20
N LEU A 155 -1.25 20.10 10.32
CA LEU A 155 -0.09 20.80 9.75
C LEU A 155 1.21 20.41 10.47
N SER A 156 1.16 20.24 11.81
CA SER A 156 2.29 19.70 12.58
C SER A 156 2.69 18.29 12.11
N ALA A 157 1.71 17.40 11.87
CA ALA A 157 1.95 16.05 11.35
C ALA A 157 2.57 16.08 9.93
N MET A 158 2.14 16.99 9.07
CA MET A 158 2.76 17.19 7.75
C MET A 158 4.24 17.59 7.84
N LEU A 159 4.60 18.50 8.77
CA LEU A 159 5.99 18.89 8.99
C LEU A 159 6.84 17.72 9.53
N ASP A 160 6.23 16.82 10.32
CA ASP A 160 6.89 15.61 10.79
C ASP A 160 7.19 14.64 9.64
N LEU A 161 6.21 14.38 8.79
CA LEU A 161 6.37 13.50 7.64
C LEU A 161 7.39 14.06 6.64
N ALA A 162 7.33 15.36 6.33
CA ALA A 162 8.30 16.02 5.48
C ALA A 162 9.73 15.97 6.05
N GLY A 163 9.84 15.97 7.38
CA GLY A 163 11.12 15.89 8.07
C GLY A 163 11.84 14.55 7.96
N LYS A 164 11.13 13.53 7.59
CA LYS A 164 11.62 12.16 7.42
C LYS A 164 11.90 11.81 5.97
N ALA A 165 11.45 12.65 5.04
CA ALA A 165 11.88 12.57 3.66
C ALA A 165 13.40 12.84 3.62
N GLY A 166 14.16 11.92 3.07
CA GLY A 166 15.57 12.09 2.80
C GLY A 166 15.83 13.18 1.76
N ARG A 167 16.70 12.96 0.82
CA ARG A 167 16.87 13.86 -0.33
C ARG A 167 15.57 13.87 -1.17
N VAL A 168 14.92 15.03 -1.24
CA VAL A 168 13.70 15.19 -2.06
C VAL A 168 14.01 14.88 -3.51
N GLY A 169 13.39 13.84 -4.04
CA GLY A 169 13.59 13.37 -5.41
C GLY A 169 13.01 14.29 -6.48
N GLY A 170 13.44 14.05 -7.70
CA GLY A 170 12.84 14.60 -8.92
C GLY A 170 11.71 13.73 -9.45
N VAL A 171 11.11 14.17 -10.55
CA VAL A 171 10.13 13.38 -11.31
C VAL A 171 10.90 12.55 -12.35
N ILE A 172 10.55 11.28 -12.48
CA ILE A 172 11.08 10.42 -13.52
C ILE A 172 10.43 10.83 -14.85
N GLU A 173 11.26 11.12 -15.84
CA GLU A 173 10.78 11.49 -17.18
C GLU A 173 10.19 10.28 -17.91
N PRO A 174 9.14 10.50 -18.73
CA PRO A 174 8.59 9.47 -19.60
C PRO A 174 9.62 8.90 -20.56
N GLY A 175 9.50 7.62 -20.87
CA GLY A 175 10.42 6.97 -21.80
C GLY A 175 10.40 5.45 -21.71
N ILE A 176 11.21 4.81 -22.54
CA ILE A 176 11.39 3.36 -22.57
C ILE A 176 12.81 3.05 -22.08
N ILE A 177 12.90 2.20 -21.08
CA ILE A 177 14.16 1.73 -20.52
C ILE A 177 14.35 0.28 -20.96
N PRO A 178 15.32 0.00 -21.82
CA PRO A 178 15.50 -1.33 -22.41
C PRO A 178 15.92 -2.36 -21.36
N ALA A 179 15.56 -3.61 -21.61
CA ALA A 179 16.04 -4.74 -20.84
C ALA A 179 17.55 -4.92 -20.96
N ASN A 180 18.20 -5.37 -19.90
CA ASN A 180 19.60 -5.78 -19.95
C ASN A 180 19.72 -7.14 -20.66
N GLY A 181 20.09 -7.12 -21.92
CA GLY A 181 20.17 -8.31 -22.78
C GLY A 181 18.87 -8.57 -23.56
N LYS A 182 18.51 -9.86 -23.73
CA LYS A 182 17.30 -10.23 -24.47
C LYS A 182 16.04 -9.83 -23.72
N ARG A 183 15.15 -9.04 -24.35
CA ARG A 183 13.83 -8.72 -23.80
C ARG A 183 12.94 -9.98 -23.74
N ILE A 184 12.44 -10.29 -22.56
CA ILE A 184 11.50 -11.40 -22.32
C ILE A 184 10.10 -10.91 -21.97
N LYS A 185 9.98 -9.73 -21.36
CA LYS A 185 8.73 -9.07 -20.97
C LYS A 185 8.82 -7.57 -21.18
N ARG A 186 7.65 -6.92 -21.29
CA ARG A 186 7.52 -5.46 -21.40
C ARG A 186 6.43 -4.98 -20.44
N VAL A 187 6.77 -4.07 -19.53
CA VAL A 187 5.84 -3.58 -18.51
C VAL A 187 5.77 -2.06 -18.49
N ALA A 188 4.62 -1.52 -18.11
CA ALA A 188 4.55 -0.13 -17.69
C ALA A 188 4.79 -0.05 -16.18
N LEU A 189 5.50 0.98 -15.70
CA LEU A 189 5.70 1.25 -14.29
C LEU A 189 4.94 2.50 -13.87
N LEU A 190 4.03 2.37 -12.87
CA LEU A 190 3.45 3.53 -12.21
C LEU A 190 4.46 4.11 -11.22
N THR A 191 5.02 5.28 -11.51
CA THR A 191 6.07 5.90 -10.69
C THR A 191 5.56 6.50 -9.36
N GLY A 192 4.23 6.69 -9.24
CA GLY A 192 3.56 7.18 -8.04
C GLY A 192 3.71 8.69 -7.81
N CYS A 193 2.75 9.29 -7.12
CA CYS A 193 2.75 10.74 -6.86
C CYS A 193 3.61 11.11 -5.64
N ALA A 194 3.43 10.41 -4.51
CA ALA A 194 4.15 10.69 -3.27
C ALA A 194 5.52 10.00 -3.22
N GLN A 195 5.66 8.82 -3.84
CA GLN A 195 6.87 8.01 -3.78
C GLN A 195 8.08 8.68 -4.44
N GLN A 196 7.86 9.29 -5.63
CA GLN A 196 8.94 9.96 -6.36
C GLN A 196 9.67 11.03 -5.52
N PRO A 197 8.98 12.01 -4.89
CA PRO A 197 9.67 12.99 -4.08
C PRO A 197 10.11 12.48 -2.71
N LEU A 198 9.42 11.50 -2.10
CA LEU A 198 9.77 11.00 -0.77
C LEU A 198 10.94 10.02 -0.80
N ARG A 199 10.96 9.10 -1.77
CA ARG A 199 11.96 8.02 -1.86
C ARG A 199 12.14 7.53 -3.30
N PRO A 200 12.85 8.29 -4.15
CA PRO A 200 13.08 7.95 -5.56
C PRO A 200 13.82 6.62 -5.74
N ALA A 201 14.66 6.23 -4.77
CA ALA A 201 15.42 4.98 -4.79
C ALA A 201 14.52 3.73 -4.98
N ILE A 202 13.27 3.75 -4.53
CA ILE A 202 12.33 2.64 -4.76
C ILE A 202 12.07 2.41 -6.25
N ASN A 203 11.84 3.48 -7.01
CA ASN A 203 11.63 3.36 -8.46
C ASN A 203 12.92 3.00 -9.19
N GLU A 204 14.05 3.57 -8.77
CA GLU A 204 15.37 3.26 -9.33
C GLU A 204 15.70 1.76 -9.13
N ALA A 205 15.51 1.24 -7.92
CA ALA A 205 15.67 -0.18 -7.62
C ALA A 205 14.70 -1.07 -8.41
N THR A 206 13.42 -0.64 -8.56
CA THR A 206 12.42 -1.36 -9.33
C THR A 206 12.85 -1.47 -10.80
N ILE A 207 13.26 -0.37 -11.42
CA ILE A 207 13.69 -0.33 -12.82
C ILE A 207 14.95 -1.18 -13.01
N SER A 208 15.93 -1.03 -12.14
CA SER A 208 17.18 -1.79 -12.20
C SER A 208 16.92 -3.30 -12.07
N LEU A 209 16.12 -3.70 -11.08
CA LEU A 209 15.79 -5.11 -10.85
C LEU A 209 15.05 -5.72 -12.06
N LEU A 210 14.04 -5.02 -12.58
CA LEU A 210 13.27 -5.47 -13.76
C LEU A 210 14.16 -5.61 -15.00
N THR A 211 14.98 -4.58 -15.30
CA THR A 211 15.84 -4.61 -16.48
C THR A 211 16.90 -5.71 -16.40
N ARG A 212 17.49 -5.98 -15.22
CA ARG A 212 18.38 -7.12 -14.98
C ARG A 212 17.72 -8.47 -15.26
N HIS A 213 16.40 -8.56 -15.05
CA HIS A 213 15.61 -9.77 -15.31
C HIS A 213 15.08 -9.84 -16.77
N GLY A 214 15.60 -9.01 -17.67
CA GLY A 214 15.20 -9.04 -19.08
C GLY A 214 13.84 -8.38 -19.36
N VAL A 215 13.39 -7.50 -18.48
CA VAL A 215 12.11 -6.78 -18.61
C VAL A 215 12.38 -5.36 -19.11
N GLU A 216 11.74 -4.98 -20.23
CA GLU A 216 11.69 -3.61 -20.69
C GLU A 216 10.68 -2.81 -19.88
N VAL A 217 11.07 -1.64 -19.37
CA VAL A 217 10.23 -0.79 -18.52
C VAL A 217 9.81 0.46 -19.28
N VAL A 218 8.50 0.69 -19.35
CA VAL A 218 7.89 1.87 -19.95
C VAL A 218 7.39 2.81 -18.87
N ILE A 219 7.88 4.03 -18.87
CA ILE A 219 7.28 5.13 -18.12
C ILE A 219 6.34 5.86 -19.08
N ALA A 220 5.05 5.62 -18.95
CA ALA A 220 4.07 6.13 -19.91
C ALA A 220 3.98 7.67 -19.84
N GLU A 221 3.90 8.30 -21.01
CA GLU A 221 3.62 9.73 -21.11
C GLU A 221 2.24 10.04 -20.53
N ASP A 222 2.11 11.17 -19.85
CA ASP A 222 0.87 11.65 -19.22
C ASP A 222 0.27 10.77 -18.10
N GLN A 223 0.96 9.72 -17.67
CA GLN A 223 0.48 8.97 -16.48
C GLN A 223 0.36 9.91 -15.26
N ALA A 224 -0.65 9.64 -14.43
CA ALA A 224 -1.00 10.48 -13.29
C ALA A 224 -0.88 9.74 -11.95
N CYS A 225 -1.29 10.39 -10.86
CA CYS A 225 -1.58 9.73 -9.60
C CYS A 225 -2.63 8.62 -9.81
N CYS A 226 -2.55 7.52 -9.04
CA CYS A 226 -3.57 6.47 -9.11
C CYS A 226 -4.99 6.91 -8.69
N GLY A 227 -5.14 8.08 -8.07
CA GLY A 227 -6.44 8.59 -7.59
C GLY A 227 -6.82 8.19 -6.16
N ALA A 228 -6.19 7.17 -5.57
CA ALA A 228 -6.58 6.63 -4.26
C ALA A 228 -6.74 7.70 -3.16
N LEU A 229 -5.81 8.65 -3.10
CA LEU A 229 -5.80 9.67 -2.06
C LEU A 229 -7.05 10.56 -2.10
N VAL A 230 -7.43 11.02 -3.29
CA VAL A 230 -8.63 11.88 -3.48
C VAL A 230 -9.90 11.06 -3.37
N HIS A 231 -9.90 9.80 -3.82
CA HIS A 231 -11.00 8.85 -3.69
C HIS A 231 -11.36 8.61 -2.21
N HIS A 232 -10.38 8.29 -1.38
CA HIS A 232 -10.59 8.10 0.07
C HIS A 232 -11.01 9.38 0.82
N MET A 233 -10.91 10.55 0.20
CA MET A 233 -11.48 11.79 0.72
C MET A 233 -12.90 12.09 0.18
N GLY A 234 -13.51 11.19 -0.59
CA GLY A 234 -14.83 11.36 -1.21
C GLY A 234 -14.84 12.27 -2.44
N LYS A 235 -13.67 12.63 -2.99
CA LYS A 235 -13.56 13.50 -4.17
C LYS A 235 -13.58 12.67 -5.45
N GLU A 236 -14.76 12.08 -5.71
CA GLU A 236 -14.96 11.08 -6.76
C GLU A 236 -14.53 11.58 -8.14
N GLU A 237 -15.00 12.74 -8.59
CA GLU A 237 -14.69 13.24 -9.94
C GLU A 237 -13.18 13.37 -10.17
N ARG A 238 -12.42 13.79 -9.16
CA ARG A 238 -10.95 13.85 -9.25
C ARG A 238 -10.30 12.47 -9.32
N ALA A 239 -10.90 11.48 -8.68
CA ALA A 239 -10.44 10.09 -8.78
C ALA A 239 -10.72 9.51 -10.17
N LEU A 240 -11.91 9.76 -10.71
CA LEU A 240 -12.29 9.38 -12.07
C LEU A 240 -11.39 10.03 -13.13
N GLU A 241 -11.12 11.33 -13.02
CA GLU A 241 -10.18 12.04 -13.92
C GLU A 241 -8.78 11.40 -13.90
N ALA A 242 -8.27 11.08 -12.69
CA ALA A 242 -6.96 10.43 -12.55
C ALA A 242 -6.94 9.03 -13.17
N ALA A 243 -8.01 8.25 -12.98
CA ALA A 243 -8.17 6.92 -13.55
C ALA A 243 -8.24 6.98 -15.09
N ARG A 244 -9.07 7.88 -15.64
CA ARG A 244 -9.18 8.10 -17.11
C ARG A 244 -7.84 8.44 -17.73
N ARG A 245 -7.08 9.36 -17.13
CA ARG A 245 -5.73 9.72 -17.60
C ARG A 245 -4.78 8.53 -17.63
N ASN A 246 -4.77 7.71 -16.59
CA ASN A 246 -3.93 6.52 -16.55
C ASN A 246 -4.37 5.47 -17.58
N VAL A 247 -5.67 5.25 -17.75
CA VAL A 247 -6.21 4.37 -18.78
C VAL A 247 -5.79 4.85 -20.18
N ASP A 248 -5.86 6.16 -20.46
CA ASP A 248 -5.43 6.73 -21.73
C ASP A 248 -3.93 6.57 -21.94
N ALA A 249 -3.10 6.89 -20.95
CA ALA A 249 -1.64 6.81 -21.02
C ALA A 249 -1.16 5.38 -21.29
N TRP A 250 -1.67 4.40 -20.54
CA TRP A 250 -1.26 3.00 -20.75
C TRP A 250 -1.87 2.39 -22.01
N SER A 251 -3.10 2.78 -22.39
CA SER A 251 -3.65 2.39 -23.70
C SER A 251 -2.82 2.93 -24.85
N ALA A 252 -2.32 4.16 -24.75
CA ALA A 252 -1.40 4.74 -25.73
C ALA A 252 -0.06 3.98 -25.77
N ALA A 253 0.50 3.61 -24.64
CA ALA A 253 1.74 2.84 -24.55
C ALA A 253 1.62 1.43 -25.19
N MET A 254 0.40 0.86 -25.23
CA MET A 254 0.11 -0.45 -25.82
C MET A 254 -0.19 -0.43 -27.32
N ARG A 255 -0.32 0.74 -27.97
CA ARG A 255 -0.78 0.83 -29.37
C ARG A 255 0.10 0.08 -30.38
N HIS A 256 1.41 0.12 -30.17
CA HIS A 256 2.39 -0.43 -31.14
C HIS A 256 3.06 -1.70 -30.61
N ASP A 257 3.16 -1.84 -29.30
CA ASP A 257 3.80 -2.98 -28.67
C ASP A 257 3.07 -3.27 -27.34
N PRO A 258 2.48 -4.46 -27.16
CA PRO A 258 1.66 -4.77 -25.99
C PRO A 258 2.48 -4.76 -24.70
N LEU A 259 1.80 -4.48 -23.59
CA LEU A 259 2.35 -4.63 -22.26
C LEU A 259 1.96 -6.00 -21.69
N ASP A 260 2.91 -6.68 -21.08
CA ASP A 260 2.66 -7.92 -20.32
C ASP A 260 2.01 -7.62 -18.95
N ALA A 261 2.37 -6.49 -18.33
CA ALA A 261 1.79 -6.04 -17.07
C ALA A 261 1.92 -4.51 -16.90
N ILE A 262 1.12 -3.98 -15.97
CA ILE A 262 1.28 -2.65 -15.38
C ILE A 262 1.76 -2.87 -13.94
N VAL A 263 3.05 -2.62 -13.72
CA VAL A 263 3.71 -2.90 -12.45
C VAL A 263 3.57 -1.70 -11.51
N ILE A 264 3.20 -1.98 -10.28
CA ILE A 264 3.03 -0.98 -9.22
C ILE A 264 3.83 -1.41 -7.99
N ASN A 265 4.68 -0.52 -7.49
CA ASN A 265 5.53 -0.74 -6.32
C ASN A 265 5.08 0.05 -5.07
N ALA A 266 3.81 0.42 -5.01
CA ALA A 266 3.17 1.02 -3.86
C ALA A 266 1.80 0.37 -3.68
N SER A 267 1.65 -0.54 -2.73
CA SER A 267 0.49 -1.42 -2.61
C SER A 267 -0.87 -0.70 -2.55
N GLY A 268 -0.93 0.52 -1.94
CA GLY A 268 -2.16 1.32 -1.94
C GLY A 268 -2.56 1.80 -3.34
N CYS A 269 -1.58 2.13 -4.18
CA CYS A 269 -1.82 2.43 -5.59
C CYS A 269 -2.24 1.18 -6.36
N GLY A 270 -1.63 0.03 -6.05
CA GLY A 270 -1.98 -1.26 -6.67
C GLY A 270 -3.43 -1.66 -6.44
N THR A 271 -3.91 -1.54 -5.20
CA THR A 271 -5.33 -1.79 -4.88
C THR A 271 -6.25 -0.88 -5.70
N MET A 272 -5.93 0.42 -5.80
CA MET A 272 -6.76 1.38 -6.54
C MET A 272 -6.78 1.11 -8.05
N VAL A 273 -5.63 0.79 -8.67
CA VAL A 273 -5.59 0.55 -10.12
C VAL A 273 -6.22 -0.79 -10.50
N LYS A 274 -6.10 -1.81 -9.64
CA LYS A 274 -6.83 -3.08 -9.82
C LYS A 274 -8.34 -2.89 -9.75
N ASP A 275 -8.82 -1.82 -9.10
CA ASP A 275 -10.23 -1.47 -8.96
C ASP A 275 -10.75 -0.50 -10.03
N TYR A 276 -9.94 -0.08 -10.99
CA TYR A 276 -10.41 0.83 -12.07
C TYR A 276 -11.56 0.26 -12.89
N ALA A 277 -11.64 -1.06 -13.05
CA ALA A 277 -12.76 -1.73 -13.71
C ALA A 277 -14.10 -1.42 -13.03
N HIS A 278 -14.14 -1.41 -11.69
CA HIS A 278 -15.31 -1.03 -10.90
C HIS A 278 -15.50 0.50 -10.95
N LEU A 279 -14.47 1.28 -10.68
CA LEU A 279 -14.53 2.74 -10.62
C LEU A 279 -15.07 3.37 -11.93
N LEU A 280 -14.73 2.80 -13.08
CA LEU A 280 -15.14 3.27 -14.40
C LEU A 280 -16.24 2.40 -15.04
N ALA A 281 -16.92 1.55 -14.27
CA ALA A 281 -17.93 0.62 -14.79
C ALA A 281 -19.11 1.31 -15.50
N HIS A 282 -19.44 2.52 -15.06
CA HIS A 282 -20.52 3.33 -15.64
C HIS A 282 -20.07 4.33 -16.69
N ASP A 283 -18.76 4.37 -17.02
CA ASP A 283 -18.19 5.24 -18.06
C ASP A 283 -18.06 4.45 -19.37
N GLU A 284 -19.07 4.59 -20.26
CA GLU A 284 -19.12 3.84 -21.54
C GLU A 284 -17.84 3.98 -22.38
N GLY A 285 -17.17 5.15 -22.33
CA GLY A 285 -15.95 5.40 -23.06
C GLY A 285 -14.71 4.75 -22.48
N TYR A 286 -14.75 4.30 -21.21
CA TYR A 286 -13.58 3.82 -20.47
C TYR A 286 -13.71 2.40 -19.95
N ARG A 287 -14.92 1.87 -19.74
CA ARG A 287 -15.21 0.57 -19.10
C ARG A 287 -14.31 -0.57 -19.62
N GLU A 288 -14.35 -0.88 -20.89
CA GLU A 288 -13.58 -2.01 -21.44
C GLU A 288 -12.07 -1.81 -21.31
N ARG A 289 -11.60 -0.56 -21.51
CA ARG A 289 -10.18 -0.22 -21.34
C ARG A 289 -9.76 -0.32 -19.87
N ALA A 290 -10.61 0.12 -18.94
CA ALA A 290 -10.35 0.02 -17.51
C ALA A 290 -10.30 -1.44 -17.05
N GLU A 291 -11.20 -2.31 -17.52
CA GLU A 291 -11.15 -3.75 -17.29
C GLU A 291 -9.82 -4.35 -17.75
N LYS A 292 -9.37 -3.98 -18.96
CA LYS A 292 -8.08 -4.40 -19.48
C LYS A 292 -6.90 -3.92 -18.61
N ILE A 293 -6.90 -2.65 -18.19
CA ILE A 293 -5.87 -2.07 -17.33
C ILE A 293 -5.85 -2.77 -15.97
N SER A 294 -7.02 -2.94 -15.34
CA SER A 294 -7.14 -3.66 -14.06
C SER A 294 -6.59 -5.08 -14.15
N SER A 295 -6.90 -5.80 -15.23
CA SER A 295 -6.44 -7.18 -15.47
C SER A 295 -4.93 -7.31 -15.68
N LEU A 296 -4.27 -6.26 -16.20
CA LEU A 296 -2.83 -6.21 -16.42
C LEU A 296 -2.06 -5.69 -15.18
N THR A 297 -2.78 -5.17 -14.17
CA THR A 297 -2.15 -4.53 -13.01
C THR A 297 -1.63 -5.57 -12.03
N MET A 298 -0.35 -5.48 -11.71
CA MET A 298 0.33 -6.36 -10.76
C MET A 298 1.17 -5.55 -9.77
N ASP A 299 1.20 -5.99 -8.51
CA ASP A 299 2.22 -5.52 -7.58
C ASP A 299 3.60 -6.00 -8.06
N ILE A 300 4.65 -5.22 -7.80
CA ILE A 300 6.02 -5.60 -8.19
C ILE A 300 6.41 -6.98 -7.63
N THR A 301 5.96 -7.32 -6.43
CA THR A 301 6.26 -8.61 -5.81
C THR A 301 5.45 -9.75 -6.42
N GLU A 302 4.22 -9.49 -6.84
CA GLU A 302 3.40 -10.43 -7.61
C GLU A 302 4.06 -10.73 -8.97
N PHE A 303 4.44 -9.68 -9.70
CA PHE A 303 5.11 -9.81 -11.00
C PHE A 303 6.45 -10.54 -10.91
N LEU A 304 7.30 -10.19 -9.93
CA LEU A 304 8.60 -10.86 -9.75
C LEU A 304 8.46 -12.32 -9.32
N HIS A 305 7.44 -12.64 -8.53
CA HIS A 305 7.15 -14.02 -8.13
C HIS A 305 6.75 -14.88 -9.33
N GLU A 306 5.92 -14.37 -10.24
CA GLU A 306 5.56 -15.06 -11.49
C GLU A 306 6.71 -15.15 -12.48
N LEU A 307 7.52 -14.08 -12.60
CA LEU A 307 8.68 -14.04 -13.48
C LEU A 307 9.77 -15.02 -13.04
N GLY A 308 9.89 -15.24 -11.74
CA GLY A 308 10.98 -15.95 -11.10
C GLY A 308 12.23 -15.09 -10.90
N LEU A 309 12.71 -15.05 -9.66
CA LEU A 309 13.97 -14.38 -9.35
C LEU A 309 15.16 -15.20 -9.85
N ARG A 310 16.19 -14.52 -10.35
CA ARG A 310 17.50 -15.12 -10.55
C ARG A 310 18.12 -15.48 -9.20
N ALA A 311 19.10 -16.39 -9.20
CA ALA A 311 19.85 -16.68 -8.00
C ALA A 311 20.52 -15.39 -7.46
N PRO A 312 20.48 -15.15 -6.14
CA PRO A 312 21.11 -13.96 -5.56
C PRO A 312 22.63 -14.02 -5.77
N GLU A 313 23.22 -12.87 -6.05
CA GLU A 313 24.68 -12.72 -6.14
C GLU A 313 25.34 -12.54 -4.76
N ARG A 314 24.52 -12.20 -3.77
CA ARG A 314 24.93 -11.96 -2.37
C ARG A 314 24.05 -12.72 -1.41
N TRP A 315 24.64 -13.18 -0.33
CA TRP A 315 23.95 -13.87 0.75
C TRP A 315 23.96 -13.04 2.02
N SER A 316 22.94 -13.18 2.85
CA SER A 316 22.79 -12.43 4.09
C SER A 316 22.25 -13.32 5.21
N ASP A 317 22.73 -13.10 6.44
CA ASP A 317 22.14 -13.64 7.67
C ASP A 317 21.18 -12.67 8.36
N ILE A 318 20.80 -11.59 7.65
CA ILE A 318 19.98 -10.50 8.16
C ILE A 318 18.56 -10.98 8.43
N LYS A 319 18.06 -10.67 9.62
CA LYS A 319 16.71 -10.98 10.06
C LYS A 319 15.77 -9.81 9.71
N VAL A 320 14.81 -10.09 8.86
CA VAL A 320 13.86 -9.10 8.31
C VAL A 320 12.48 -9.27 8.93
N ALA A 321 11.98 -8.22 9.61
CA ALA A 321 10.55 -8.15 9.92
C ALA A 321 9.79 -7.63 8.70
N TYR A 322 9.05 -8.51 8.03
CA TYR A 322 8.25 -8.09 6.88
C TYR A 322 6.92 -7.47 7.34
N HIS A 323 6.78 -6.15 7.12
CA HIS A 323 5.51 -5.46 7.34
C HIS A 323 4.63 -5.56 6.10
N SER A 324 3.72 -6.52 6.09
CA SER A 324 2.70 -6.62 5.05
C SER A 324 1.75 -5.42 5.13
N ALA A 325 1.74 -4.59 4.10
CA ALA A 325 0.81 -3.48 4.03
C ALA A 325 -0.64 -3.98 3.93
N CYS A 326 -1.58 -3.32 4.63
CA CYS A 326 -2.98 -3.74 4.63
C CYS A 326 -3.59 -3.76 3.22
N SER A 327 -3.26 -2.79 2.35
CA SER A 327 -3.66 -2.79 0.94
C SER A 327 -3.08 -3.96 0.14
N MET A 328 -1.94 -4.53 0.53
CA MET A 328 -1.38 -5.71 -0.08
C MET A 328 -2.08 -6.98 0.40
N GLN A 329 -2.13 -7.21 1.73
CA GLN A 329 -2.67 -8.45 2.26
C GLN A 329 -4.19 -8.55 2.17
N HIS A 330 -4.92 -7.45 2.29
CA HIS A 330 -6.38 -7.43 2.30
C HIS A 330 -6.98 -6.88 0.99
N GLY A 331 -6.40 -5.82 0.44
CA GLY A 331 -6.87 -5.22 -0.81
C GLY A 331 -6.52 -6.09 -2.03
N GLN A 332 -5.26 -6.46 -2.18
CA GLN A 332 -4.79 -7.26 -3.31
C GLN A 332 -4.70 -8.76 -3.01
N ARG A 333 -4.84 -9.19 -1.75
CA ARG A 333 -4.74 -10.58 -1.28
C ARG A 333 -3.39 -11.25 -1.58
N LEU A 334 -2.31 -10.46 -1.59
CA LEU A 334 -0.94 -10.93 -1.77
C LEU A 334 -0.31 -11.20 -0.39
N ASN A 335 -0.34 -12.46 0.06
CA ASN A 335 0.03 -12.82 1.43
C ASN A 335 1.42 -13.47 1.54
N PHE A 336 1.88 -14.20 0.52
CA PHE A 336 3.10 -15.00 0.57
C PHE A 336 4.18 -14.52 -0.39
N GLN A 337 3.84 -13.93 -1.54
CA GLN A 337 4.79 -13.58 -2.60
C GLN A 337 5.95 -12.69 -2.10
N PRO A 338 5.72 -11.59 -1.36
CA PRO A 338 6.82 -10.75 -0.90
C PRO A 338 7.76 -11.46 0.08
N ARG A 339 7.19 -12.34 0.92
CA ARG A 339 7.95 -13.12 1.89
C ARG A 339 8.83 -14.15 1.19
N GLU A 340 8.25 -14.94 0.29
CA GLU A 340 8.99 -15.96 -0.47
C GLU A 340 10.12 -15.35 -1.30
N LEU A 341 9.89 -14.18 -1.92
CA LEU A 341 10.94 -13.46 -2.64
C LEU A 341 12.09 -13.03 -1.72
N LEU A 342 11.81 -12.53 -0.52
CA LEU A 342 12.84 -12.17 0.46
C LEU A 342 13.60 -13.41 0.95
N GLU A 343 12.91 -14.52 1.18
CA GLU A 343 13.53 -15.79 1.59
C GLU A 343 14.41 -16.35 0.46
N GLN A 344 13.95 -16.31 -0.80
CA GLN A 344 14.74 -16.67 -1.99
C GLN A 344 15.97 -15.76 -2.15
N ALA A 345 15.84 -14.48 -1.81
CA ALA A 345 16.95 -13.53 -1.82
C ALA A 345 17.94 -13.71 -0.65
N GLY A 346 17.72 -14.70 0.23
CA GLY A 346 18.65 -15.09 1.29
C GLY A 346 18.40 -14.47 2.65
N PHE A 347 17.29 -13.75 2.84
CA PHE A 347 16.94 -13.15 4.13
C PHE A 347 16.21 -14.13 5.05
N SER A 348 16.40 -13.96 6.37
CA SER A 348 15.58 -14.65 7.38
C SER A 348 14.33 -13.83 7.72
N VAL A 349 13.18 -14.20 7.17
CA VAL A 349 11.94 -13.41 7.33
C VAL A 349 11.17 -13.84 8.57
N VAL A 350 10.78 -12.88 9.41
CA VAL A 350 9.98 -13.11 10.61
C VAL A 350 8.62 -12.44 10.53
N GLU A 351 7.62 -13.10 11.10
CA GLU A 351 6.26 -12.59 11.19
C GLU A 351 6.12 -11.60 12.34
N ILE A 352 5.37 -10.52 12.09
CA ILE A 352 5.07 -9.50 13.09
C ILE A 352 3.76 -9.88 13.78
N PRO A 353 3.72 -9.97 15.12
CA PRO A 353 2.47 -10.15 15.85
C PRO A 353 1.42 -9.10 15.45
N GLU A 354 0.16 -9.49 15.41
CA GLU A 354 -0.94 -8.65 14.94
C GLU A 354 -0.67 -8.05 13.53
N GLY A 355 -0.14 -8.87 12.61
CA GLY A 355 0.22 -8.45 11.26
C GLY A 355 -0.91 -7.74 10.51
N HIS A 356 -2.16 -8.14 10.77
CA HIS A 356 -3.38 -7.59 10.18
C HIS A 356 -3.74 -6.16 10.64
N ILE A 357 -3.23 -5.69 11.79
CA ILE A 357 -3.49 -4.33 12.28
C ILE A 357 -2.73 -3.32 11.42
N CYS A 358 -3.42 -2.25 10.99
CA CYS A 358 -2.84 -1.19 10.17
C CYS A 358 -1.71 -0.45 10.92
N CYS A 359 -0.73 0.07 10.17
CA CYS A 359 0.34 0.93 10.70
C CYS A 359 -0.10 2.37 11.02
N GLY A 360 -1.34 2.74 10.70
CA GLY A 360 -1.88 4.08 10.89
C GLY A 360 -1.60 5.07 9.75
N SER A 361 -0.92 4.67 8.67
CA SER A 361 -0.61 5.58 7.54
C SER A 361 -1.86 5.96 6.72
N ALA A 362 -2.47 4.98 6.05
CA ALA A 362 -3.70 5.05 5.26
C ALA A 362 -3.86 6.35 4.43
N GLY A 363 -2.92 6.63 3.54
CA GLY A 363 -2.93 7.80 2.68
C GLY A 363 -2.80 9.12 3.45
N THR A 364 -3.89 9.89 3.53
CA THR A 364 -3.95 11.16 4.28
C THR A 364 -4.45 10.99 5.71
N TYR A 365 -4.80 9.77 6.13
CA TYR A 365 -5.38 9.50 7.45
C TYR A 365 -4.49 9.99 8.60
N ASN A 366 -3.19 9.74 8.53
CA ASN A 366 -2.23 10.17 9.55
C ASN A 366 -2.12 11.71 9.71
N ILE A 367 -2.59 12.46 8.73
CA ILE A 367 -2.68 13.93 8.78
C ILE A 367 -4.05 14.36 9.32
N LEU A 368 -5.13 13.65 8.92
CA LEU A 368 -6.51 13.98 9.28
C LEU A 368 -6.90 13.42 10.64
N GLN A 369 -6.33 12.28 11.05
CA GLN A 369 -6.57 11.58 12.32
C GLN A 369 -5.25 11.27 13.05
N PRO A 370 -4.42 12.30 13.36
CA PRO A 370 -3.03 12.09 13.81
C PRO A 370 -2.93 11.31 15.12
N ASP A 371 -3.85 11.53 16.07
CA ASP A 371 -3.80 10.88 17.38
C ASP A 371 -3.98 9.35 17.24
N LEU A 372 -4.99 8.89 16.48
CA LEU A 372 -5.22 7.46 16.21
C LEU A 372 -4.09 6.84 15.36
N ALA A 373 -3.58 7.60 14.41
CA ALA A 373 -2.48 7.16 13.57
C ALA A 373 -1.18 6.95 14.38
N GLU A 374 -0.91 7.81 15.37
CA GLU A 374 0.23 7.68 16.29
C GLU A 374 0.09 6.43 17.18
N GLU A 375 -1.08 6.17 17.75
CA GLU A 375 -1.33 4.98 18.58
C GLU A 375 -1.16 3.68 17.80
N LEU A 376 -1.71 3.61 16.57
CA LEU A 376 -1.55 2.44 15.69
C LEU A 376 -0.08 2.21 15.30
N ARG A 377 0.64 3.29 14.96
CA ARG A 377 2.06 3.25 14.65
C ARG A 377 2.86 2.69 15.83
N ASP A 378 2.64 3.22 17.02
CA ASP A 378 3.40 2.85 18.21
C ASP A 378 3.14 1.39 18.60
N ARG A 379 1.88 0.93 18.53
CA ARG A 379 1.53 -0.49 18.68
C ARG A 379 2.24 -1.37 17.67
N LYS A 380 2.24 -0.98 16.39
CA LYS A 380 2.93 -1.73 15.33
C LYS A 380 4.44 -1.80 15.58
N ILE A 381 5.07 -0.70 16.00
CA ILE A 381 6.50 -0.66 16.33
C ILE A 381 6.83 -1.55 17.52
N LEU A 382 5.98 -1.60 18.55
CA LEU A 382 6.16 -2.53 19.68
C LEU A 382 6.13 -3.99 19.23
N ASN A 383 5.17 -4.35 18.37
CA ASN A 383 5.07 -5.70 17.80
C ASN A 383 6.29 -6.05 16.92
N ILE A 384 6.78 -5.11 16.13
CA ILE A 384 8.01 -5.30 15.34
C ILE A 384 9.21 -5.53 16.25
N LYS A 385 9.41 -4.68 17.26
CA LYS A 385 10.54 -4.79 18.20
C LYS A 385 10.54 -6.11 18.97
N SER A 386 9.37 -6.70 19.26
CA SER A 386 9.28 -7.99 19.94
C SER A 386 9.87 -9.15 19.16
N THR A 387 10.00 -9.01 17.82
CA THR A 387 10.63 -10.01 16.95
C THR A 387 12.15 -9.89 16.86
N VAL A 388 12.74 -8.83 17.43
CA VAL A 388 14.18 -8.54 17.42
C VAL A 388 14.77 -8.65 16.01
N PRO A 389 14.30 -7.85 15.03
CA PRO A 389 14.80 -7.89 13.66
C PRO A 389 15.98 -6.95 13.50
N ASP A 390 16.80 -7.17 12.46
CA ASP A 390 17.86 -6.26 12.04
C ASP A 390 17.33 -5.09 11.22
N LEU A 391 16.28 -5.36 10.41
CA LEU A 391 15.63 -4.35 9.58
C LEU A 391 14.14 -4.68 9.37
N ILE A 392 13.40 -3.69 8.86
CA ILE A 392 12.00 -3.80 8.48
C ILE A 392 11.88 -3.65 6.97
N ALA A 393 11.19 -4.57 6.31
CA ALA A 393 10.81 -4.46 4.90
C ALA A 393 9.33 -4.19 4.74
N ALA A 394 8.96 -3.33 3.78
CA ALA A 394 7.56 -3.09 3.44
C ALA A 394 7.39 -2.73 1.96
N GLY A 395 6.25 -3.09 1.35
CA GLY A 395 5.92 -2.79 -0.05
C GLY A 395 5.05 -1.53 -0.22
N ASN A 396 5.14 -0.55 0.69
CA ASN A 396 4.32 0.67 0.61
C ASN A 396 5.01 1.88 1.23
N ILE A 397 5.25 2.92 0.43
CA ILE A 397 5.88 4.17 0.87
C ILE A 397 5.15 4.84 2.05
N GLY A 398 3.82 4.76 2.11
CA GLY A 398 3.05 5.30 3.22
C GLY A 398 3.39 4.62 4.55
N CYS A 399 3.48 3.28 4.56
CA CYS A 399 3.88 2.50 5.74
C CYS A 399 5.34 2.80 6.14
N ILE A 400 6.25 2.84 5.17
CA ILE A 400 7.68 3.16 5.40
C ILE A 400 7.80 4.52 6.10
N THR A 401 7.17 5.57 5.53
CA THR A 401 7.22 6.93 6.08
C THR A 401 6.60 7.01 7.47
N GLN A 402 5.48 6.30 7.72
CA GLN A 402 4.79 6.30 9.00
C GLN A 402 5.64 5.64 10.10
N LEU A 403 6.20 4.47 9.82
CA LEU A 403 6.96 3.69 10.81
C LEU A 403 8.36 4.25 11.05
N GLN A 404 9.03 4.80 10.04
CA GLN A 404 10.39 5.36 10.13
C GLN A 404 10.51 6.43 11.20
N GLY A 405 9.42 7.16 11.49
CA GLY A 405 9.43 8.22 12.49
C GLY A 405 9.39 7.77 13.94
N ALA A 406 9.13 6.49 14.20
CA ALA A 406 9.03 5.92 15.54
C ALA A 406 9.99 4.73 15.75
N SER A 407 10.76 4.37 14.73
CA SER A 407 11.68 3.23 14.77
C SER A 407 13.13 3.67 14.70
N THR A 408 13.99 3.01 15.50
CA THR A 408 15.46 3.04 15.36
C THR A 408 15.98 1.91 14.47
N ILE A 409 15.10 0.93 14.15
CA ILE A 409 15.40 -0.17 13.22
C ILE A 409 15.23 0.40 11.81
N PRO A 410 16.21 0.21 10.91
CA PRO A 410 16.13 0.70 9.53
C PRO A 410 14.94 0.11 8.79
N ILE A 411 14.30 0.91 7.94
CA ILE A 411 13.13 0.50 7.16
C ILE A 411 13.41 0.76 5.70
N VAL A 412 13.22 -0.26 4.86
CA VAL A 412 13.44 -0.18 3.41
C VAL A 412 12.28 -0.80 2.64
N HIS A 413 12.20 -0.48 1.36
CA HIS A 413 11.25 -1.14 0.49
C HIS A 413 11.73 -2.54 0.11
N THR A 414 10.80 -3.49 0.00
CA THR A 414 11.10 -4.89 -0.40
C THR A 414 11.96 -4.95 -1.66
N VAL A 415 11.64 -4.15 -2.67
CA VAL A 415 12.38 -4.13 -3.94
C VAL A 415 13.83 -3.65 -3.79
N GLU A 416 14.13 -2.75 -2.83
CA GLU A 416 15.49 -2.29 -2.57
C GLU A 416 16.35 -3.42 -1.99
N LEU A 417 15.77 -4.31 -1.17
CA LEU A 417 16.45 -5.51 -0.66
C LEU A 417 16.72 -6.51 -1.77
N LEU A 418 15.72 -6.77 -2.62
CA LEU A 418 15.86 -7.69 -3.74
C LEU A 418 16.95 -7.19 -4.71
N GLU A 419 16.93 -5.90 -5.06
CA GLU A 419 17.95 -5.31 -5.93
C GLU A 419 19.35 -5.40 -5.31
N TRP A 420 19.49 -5.15 -4.00
CA TRP A 420 20.77 -5.22 -3.30
C TRP A 420 21.38 -6.62 -3.37
N THR A 421 20.62 -7.67 -3.11
CA THR A 421 21.11 -9.06 -3.18
C THR A 421 21.36 -9.55 -4.61
N MET A 422 20.73 -8.93 -5.61
CA MET A 422 20.97 -9.21 -7.04
C MET A 422 22.12 -8.38 -7.65
N GLY A 423 23.01 -7.82 -6.83
CA GLY A 423 24.19 -7.07 -7.27
C GLY A 423 24.00 -5.55 -7.37
N GLY A 424 22.84 -5.03 -6.98
CA GLY A 424 22.59 -3.59 -6.92
C GLY A 424 23.26 -2.89 -5.74
N PRO A 425 23.09 -1.55 -5.60
CA PRO A 425 23.66 -0.78 -4.52
C PRO A 425 23.03 -1.12 -3.17
N CYS A 426 23.82 -1.01 -2.09
CA CYS A 426 23.29 -1.08 -0.72
C CYS A 426 22.38 0.14 -0.46
N PRO A 427 21.15 -0.07 0.03
CA PRO A 427 20.30 1.02 0.47
C PRO A 427 20.97 1.87 1.54
N GLU A 428 20.83 3.19 1.48
CA GLU A 428 21.52 4.12 2.38
C GLU A 428 21.26 3.82 3.88
N GLU A 429 20.04 3.41 4.19
CA GLU A 429 19.60 3.05 5.54
C GLU A 429 20.26 1.77 6.08
N LEU A 430 20.83 0.96 5.19
CA LEU A 430 21.42 -0.34 5.53
C LEU A 430 22.96 -0.35 5.51
N ARG A 431 23.63 0.79 5.31
CA ARG A 431 25.09 0.86 5.27
C ARG A 431 25.76 0.24 6.49
N SER A 432 25.14 0.36 7.66
CA SER A 432 25.65 -0.29 8.90
C SER A 432 25.53 -1.82 8.91
N LEU A 433 24.78 -2.39 7.98
CA LEU A 433 24.60 -3.83 7.82
C LEU A 433 25.31 -4.37 6.57
N GLU A 434 26.01 -3.53 5.81
CA GLU A 434 26.62 -3.88 4.53
C GLU A 434 27.64 -5.04 4.67
N ASP A 435 28.43 -5.02 5.73
CA ASP A 435 29.43 -6.06 6.02
C ASP A 435 28.82 -7.45 6.31
N ARG A 436 27.51 -7.51 6.59
CA ARG A 436 26.79 -8.77 6.84
C ARG A 436 26.28 -9.41 5.54
N VAL A 437 26.44 -8.74 4.41
CA VAL A 437 26.04 -9.25 3.08
C VAL A 437 27.29 -9.58 2.29
N LYS A 438 27.58 -10.88 2.18
CA LYS A 438 28.77 -11.39 1.48
C LYS A 438 28.43 -11.80 0.05
N SER A 439 29.38 -11.66 -0.85
CA SER A 439 29.28 -12.24 -2.20
C SER A 439 29.19 -13.77 -2.10
N VAL A 440 28.33 -14.40 -2.87
CA VAL A 440 28.23 -15.85 -2.97
C VAL A 440 29.58 -16.45 -3.42
N ARG A 441 30.36 -15.73 -4.25
CA ARG A 441 31.71 -16.14 -4.65
C ARG A 441 32.66 -16.18 -3.48
N GLU A 442 32.66 -15.16 -2.62
CA GLU A 442 33.48 -15.13 -1.41
C GLU A 442 33.18 -16.26 -0.45
N LEU A 443 31.87 -16.65 -0.34
CA LEU A 443 31.45 -17.80 0.49
C LEU A 443 31.89 -19.15 -0.06
N ILE A 444 32.03 -19.29 -1.38
CA ILE A 444 32.52 -20.51 -2.03
C ILE A 444 34.03 -20.61 -1.91
N ASP A 445 34.75 -19.50 -1.97
CA ASP A 445 36.21 -19.40 -1.92
C ASP A 445 36.76 -19.38 -0.48
N GLU A 446 35.92 -19.20 0.55
CA GLU A 446 36.36 -19.33 1.95
C GLU A 446 36.80 -20.80 2.20
N PRO A 447 38.06 -21.06 2.54
CA PRO A 447 38.52 -22.40 2.82
C PRO A 447 37.75 -22.95 4.03
N VAL A 448 37.08 -24.09 3.85
CA VAL A 448 36.39 -24.79 4.92
C VAL A 448 37.38 -25.04 6.05
N SER A 449 37.35 -24.21 7.09
CA SER A 449 38.18 -24.42 8.27
C SER A 449 37.75 -25.75 8.89
N ALA A 450 38.68 -26.68 8.91
CA ALA A 450 38.48 -28.02 9.43
C ALA A 450 38.00 -27.95 10.90
N GLY A 451 36.68 -28.01 11.09
CA GLY A 451 36.07 -27.99 12.43
C GLY A 451 34.58 -27.57 12.51
N GLN A 452 34.04 -26.90 11.50
CA GLN A 452 32.62 -26.56 11.56
C GLN A 452 31.76 -27.66 10.89
N LYS A 453 31.08 -28.47 11.72
CA LYS A 453 30.01 -29.36 11.26
C LYS A 453 28.94 -28.54 10.56
N ILE A 454 28.77 -28.77 9.27
CA ILE A 454 27.64 -28.26 8.49
C ILE A 454 26.37 -28.64 9.26
N LYS A 455 25.67 -27.69 9.84
CA LYS A 455 24.30 -27.90 10.32
C LYS A 455 23.43 -28.10 9.09
N THR A 456 23.18 -29.35 8.73
CA THR A 456 22.15 -29.73 7.78
C THR A 456 20.82 -29.13 8.24
N ARG A 457 20.04 -28.58 7.31
CA ARG A 457 18.72 -28.00 7.56
C ARG A 457 17.85 -29.02 8.32
N PRO A 458 17.09 -28.64 9.36
CA PRO A 458 16.09 -29.52 9.96
C PRO A 458 14.94 -29.72 8.95
N GLY A 459 14.95 -30.77 8.20
CA GLY A 459 13.90 -31.08 7.21
C GLY A 459 14.13 -32.33 6.37
N GLU A 460 15.34 -32.85 6.27
CA GLU A 460 15.62 -34.00 5.38
C GLU A 460 15.66 -35.40 6.06
N GLU A 461 15.46 -35.49 7.36
CA GLU A 461 15.44 -36.80 8.07
C GLU A 461 14.03 -37.38 8.35
N ARG A 462 13.10 -37.24 7.44
CA ARG A 462 11.78 -37.88 7.62
C ARG A 462 11.26 -38.61 6.39
N ASN A 463 12.08 -39.42 5.72
CA ASN A 463 11.53 -40.29 4.65
C ASN A 463 12.24 -41.64 4.43
N GLU A 464 13.00 -42.18 5.39
CA GLU A 464 13.58 -43.53 5.25
C GLU A 464 13.11 -44.60 6.24
N GLN A 465 12.15 -44.34 7.14
CA GLN A 465 11.68 -45.33 8.13
C GLN A 465 10.29 -45.93 7.88
N HIS A 466 9.72 -45.80 6.67
CA HIS A 466 8.43 -46.47 6.37
C HIS A 466 8.48 -47.35 5.12
N ARG A 467 9.57 -48.13 4.96
CA ARG A 467 9.64 -49.19 3.93
C ARG A 467 10.21 -50.51 4.46
N THR A 468 9.76 -50.98 5.60
CA THR A 468 9.88 -52.42 5.98
C THR A 468 8.78 -52.71 6.98
N HIS A 469 7.63 -53.16 6.52
CA HIS A 469 6.70 -54.08 7.14
C HIS A 469 5.39 -54.11 6.35
N ARG A 470 5.40 -54.88 5.27
CA ARG A 470 4.23 -55.63 4.76
C ARG A 470 4.77 -56.77 3.89
N ASN A 471 4.92 -57.92 4.52
CA ASN A 471 4.59 -59.22 3.98
C ASN A 471 3.46 -59.78 4.83
#